data_4d92b980b6f6e8816252735d8bce285e
#
_entry.id   4d92b980b6f6e8816252735d8bce285e
#
_cell.length_a   1.000
_cell.length_b   1.000
_cell.length_c   1.000
_cell.angle_alpha   90.00
_cell.angle_beta   90.00
_cell.angle_gamma   90.00
#
_symmetry.space_group_name_H-M   'P 1'
#
loop_
_entity.id
_entity.type
_entity.pdbx_description
1 polymer ?
#
loop_
_entity_poly.entity_id
_entity_poly.type
_entity_poly.pdbx_seq_one_letter_code
_entity_poly.pdbx_strand_id
1 'polypeptide(L)'
;MNVDQVSLLLALLSFGSIAIGTVALGLAATSGVARAAALRELLVPLAFIIALVCTLGSLYYSGIVHFRPCRLCWWQRIMMYPLVPVLGIAAVRRDRGAAFYGLPLAVGGLGWAIYHTQLRWFPDQGSSCEAEAACTSVWVNTFGFVSIPFMAAAGFLAVAGLLLLHLRLERLPAPDPNDHRFTGNNRAEPHL
;
A
#
# COMPACT_ATOMS: atom_id res chain seq x y z
N MET A 1 25.62 -3.24 1.25
CA MET A 1 24.86 -2.03 0.86
C MET A 1 24.92 -1.06 2.02
N ASN A 2 25.30 0.19 1.77
CA ASN A 2 25.33 1.23 2.81
C ASN A 2 23.91 1.65 3.16
N VAL A 3 23.69 2.12 4.39
CA VAL A 3 22.36 2.55 4.88
C VAL A 3 21.72 3.58 3.96
N ASP A 4 22.53 4.50 3.43
CA ASP A 4 22.05 5.56 2.52
C ASP A 4 21.52 5.00 1.19
N GLN A 5 22.17 3.97 0.64
CA GLN A 5 21.71 3.31 -0.60
C GLN A 5 20.37 2.60 -0.39
N VAL A 6 20.20 1.90 0.75
CA VAL A 6 18.94 1.24 1.09
C VAL A 6 17.84 2.28 1.33
N SER A 7 18.18 3.36 2.05
CA SER A 7 17.24 4.43 2.32
C SER A 7 16.79 5.14 1.04
N LEU A 8 17.72 5.38 0.10
CA LEU A 8 17.39 5.95 -1.21
C LEU A 8 16.48 5.02 -2.02
N LEU A 9 16.80 3.72 -2.06
CA LEU A 9 15.97 2.73 -2.76
C LEU A 9 14.55 2.70 -2.17
N LEU A 10 14.41 2.60 -0.85
CA LEU A 10 13.10 2.59 -0.19
C LEU A 10 12.35 3.92 -0.36
N ALA A 11 13.05 5.05 -0.39
CA ALA A 11 12.46 6.35 -0.70
C ALA A 11 11.90 6.39 -2.13
N LEU A 12 12.64 5.91 -3.12
CA LEU A 12 12.17 5.82 -4.51
C LEU A 12 10.96 4.87 -4.64
N LEU A 13 11.01 3.71 -3.98
CA LEU A 13 9.88 2.79 -3.94
C LEU A 13 8.65 3.40 -3.27
N SER A 14 8.81 4.30 -2.30
CA SER A 14 7.68 4.99 -1.66
C SER A 14 6.94 5.91 -2.64
N PHE A 15 7.63 6.60 -3.54
CA PHE A 15 6.97 7.39 -4.60
C PHE A 15 6.20 6.50 -5.57
N GLY A 16 6.77 5.37 -5.98
CA GLY A 16 6.05 4.34 -6.76
C GLY A 16 4.80 3.84 -6.04
N SER A 17 4.89 3.59 -4.74
CA SER A 17 3.76 3.16 -3.91
C SER A 17 2.67 4.23 -3.83
N ILE A 18 3.02 5.51 -3.70
CA ILE A 18 2.05 6.61 -3.72
C ILE A 18 1.33 6.67 -5.08
N ALA A 19 2.07 6.57 -6.18
CA ALA A 19 1.48 6.57 -7.52
C ALA A 19 0.51 5.39 -7.70
N ILE A 20 0.90 4.17 -7.31
CA ILE A 20 0.05 2.98 -7.36
C ILE A 20 -1.20 3.17 -6.51
N GLY A 21 -1.06 3.63 -5.27
CA GLY A 21 -2.17 3.84 -4.34
C GLY A 21 -3.16 4.88 -4.84
N THR A 22 -2.68 6.02 -5.33
CA THR A 22 -3.54 7.11 -5.83
C THR A 22 -4.26 6.73 -7.12
N VAL A 23 -3.57 6.04 -8.06
CA VAL A 23 -4.19 5.50 -9.28
C VAL A 23 -5.25 4.46 -8.94
N ALA A 24 -4.96 3.52 -8.03
CA ALA A 24 -5.92 2.51 -7.61
C ALA A 24 -7.15 3.12 -6.94
N LEU A 25 -6.98 4.14 -6.08
CA LEU A 25 -8.09 4.87 -5.48
C LEU A 25 -8.91 5.63 -6.52
N GLY A 26 -8.25 6.29 -7.48
CA GLY A 26 -8.91 6.98 -8.58
C GLY A 26 -9.75 6.03 -9.44
N LEU A 27 -9.20 4.87 -9.80
CA LEU A 27 -9.94 3.83 -10.54
C LEU A 27 -11.10 3.27 -9.71
N ALA A 28 -10.93 3.07 -8.40
CA ALA A 28 -12.00 2.60 -7.54
C ALA A 28 -13.13 3.62 -7.37
N ALA A 29 -12.84 4.92 -7.49
CA ALA A 29 -13.82 6.00 -7.35
C ALA A 29 -14.58 6.30 -8.66
N THR A 30 -14.01 5.96 -9.81
CA THR A 30 -14.55 6.31 -11.13
C THR A 30 -15.16 5.11 -11.86
N SER A 31 -15.84 5.35 -12.98
CA SER A 31 -16.30 4.31 -13.92
C SER A 31 -15.15 3.55 -14.61
N GLY A 32 -13.90 3.95 -14.37
CA GLY A 32 -12.70 3.27 -14.87
C GLY A 32 -12.50 1.86 -14.28
N VAL A 33 -13.28 1.46 -13.28
CA VAL A 33 -13.27 0.13 -12.66
C VAL A 33 -13.39 -0.98 -13.71
N ALA A 34 -14.23 -0.81 -14.74
CA ALA A 34 -14.39 -1.79 -15.82
C ALA A 34 -13.09 -2.03 -16.61
N ARG A 35 -12.25 -0.98 -16.78
CA ARG A 35 -10.95 -1.11 -17.46
C ARG A 35 -9.92 -1.83 -16.60
N ALA A 36 -10.06 -1.75 -15.29
CA ALA A 36 -9.16 -2.41 -14.34
C ALA A 36 -9.48 -3.90 -14.14
N ALA A 37 -10.56 -4.42 -14.71
CA ALA A 37 -10.97 -5.83 -14.57
C ALA A 37 -9.87 -6.81 -15.00
N ALA A 38 -9.10 -6.48 -16.05
CA ALA A 38 -7.97 -7.28 -16.50
C ALA A 38 -6.83 -7.38 -15.46
N LEU A 39 -6.73 -6.42 -14.54
CA LEU A 39 -5.70 -6.38 -13.50
C LEU A 39 -6.13 -7.06 -12.20
N ARG A 40 -7.38 -7.52 -12.12
CA ARG A 40 -7.99 -8.06 -10.90
C ARG A 40 -7.12 -9.12 -10.22
N GLU A 41 -6.57 -10.04 -10.99
CA GLU A 41 -5.74 -11.14 -10.44
C GLU A 41 -4.39 -10.67 -9.89
N LEU A 42 -3.92 -9.48 -10.29
CA LEU A 42 -2.63 -8.92 -9.88
C LEU A 42 -2.74 -8.03 -8.63
N LEU A 43 -3.94 -7.56 -8.26
CA LEU A 43 -4.10 -6.57 -7.18
C LEU A 43 -3.66 -7.11 -5.82
N VAL A 44 -4.10 -8.30 -5.44
CA VAL A 44 -3.76 -8.92 -4.15
C VAL A 44 -2.27 -9.34 -4.10
N PRO A 45 -1.71 -10.02 -5.13
CA PRO A 45 -0.27 -10.28 -5.18
C PRO A 45 0.58 -9.02 -5.10
N LEU A 46 0.20 -7.94 -5.78
CA LEU A 46 0.93 -6.67 -5.73
C LEU A 46 0.87 -6.04 -4.34
N ALA A 47 -0.30 -6.05 -3.69
CA ALA A 47 -0.46 -5.59 -2.32
C ALA A 47 0.40 -6.42 -1.34
N PHE A 48 0.48 -7.74 -1.53
CA PHE A 48 1.38 -8.63 -0.77
C PHE A 48 2.86 -8.24 -0.94
N ILE A 49 3.31 -8.03 -2.19
CA ILE A 49 4.71 -7.65 -2.46
C ILE A 49 5.06 -6.33 -1.79
N ILE A 50 4.17 -5.34 -1.86
CA ILE A 50 4.39 -4.04 -1.20
C ILE A 50 4.47 -4.21 0.33
N ALA A 51 3.55 -4.96 0.94
CA ALA A 51 3.58 -5.24 2.37
C ALA A 51 4.86 -5.99 2.80
N LEU A 52 5.32 -6.95 1.98
CA LEU A 52 6.56 -7.69 2.20
C LEU A 52 7.78 -6.76 2.16
N VAL A 53 7.89 -5.91 1.14
CA VAL A 53 8.99 -4.93 1.01
C VAL A 53 9.01 -3.97 2.19
N CYS A 54 7.86 -3.44 2.61
CA CYS A 54 7.75 -2.58 3.80
C CYS A 54 8.19 -3.30 5.07
N THR A 55 7.78 -4.56 5.24
CA THR A 55 8.17 -5.39 6.40
C THR A 55 9.67 -5.65 6.42
N LEU A 56 10.25 -6.07 5.28
CA LEU A 56 11.70 -6.31 5.17
C LEU A 56 12.51 -5.04 5.39
N GLY A 57 12.08 -3.89 4.86
CA GLY A 57 12.68 -2.59 5.12
C GLY A 57 12.65 -2.20 6.61
N SER A 58 11.52 -2.44 7.27
CA SER A 58 11.37 -2.20 8.71
C SER A 58 12.28 -3.11 9.55
N LEU A 59 12.41 -4.38 9.17
CA LEU A 59 13.32 -5.33 9.83
C LEU A 59 14.79 -4.97 9.58
N TYR A 60 15.14 -4.53 8.38
CA TYR A 60 16.48 -4.05 8.05
C TYR A 60 16.90 -2.91 8.97
N TYR A 61 16.08 -1.86 9.11
CA TYR A 61 16.41 -0.73 9.96
C TYR A 61 16.55 -1.10 11.44
N SER A 62 15.75 -2.02 11.95
CA SER A 62 15.82 -2.39 13.36
C SER A 62 16.79 -3.54 13.66
N GLY A 63 16.92 -4.53 12.77
CA GLY A 63 17.72 -5.71 13.01
C GLY A 63 19.18 -5.57 12.56
N ILE A 64 19.42 -4.84 11.44
CA ILE A 64 20.76 -4.70 10.87
C ILE A 64 21.36 -3.35 11.23
N VAL A 65 20.59 -2.26 11.09
CA VAL A 65 21.07 -0.89 11.39
C VAL A 65 20.94 -0.55 12.88
N HIS A 66 20.15 -1.35 13.62
CA HIS A 66 19.90 -1.19 15.06
C HIS A 66 19.21 0.12 15.44
N PHE A 67 18.42 0.71 14.55
CA PHE A 67 17.56 1.84 14.90
C PHE A 67 16.48 1.39 15.89
N ARG A 68 16.40 2.06 17.02
CA ARG A 68 15.39 1.74 18.06
C ARG A 68 14.01 2.19 17.61
N PRO A 69 13.03 1.26 17.44
CA PRO A 69 11.68 1.64 17.06
C PRO A 69 10.97 2.31 18.22
N CYS A 70 10.39 3.48 17.97
CA CYS A 70 9.55 4.18 18.91
C CYS A 70 8.16 3.51 19.05
N ARG A 71 7.34 3.97 19.99
CA ARG A 71 5.99 3.46 20.22
C ARG A 71 5.11 3.50 18.97
N LEU A 72 5.14 4.58 18.19
CA LEU A 72 4.36 4.70 16.94
C LEU A 72 4.87 3.78 15.84
N CYS A 73 6.18 3.52 15.79
CA CYS A 73 6.73 2.51 14.89
C CYS A 73 6.20 1.11 15.20
N TRP A 74 5.99 0.78 16.48
CA TRP A 74 5.41 -0.49 16.88
C TRP A 74 3.95 -0.62 16.43
N TRP A 75 3.14 0.42 16.55
CA TRP A 75 1.76 0.39 16.03
C TRP A 75 1.72 0.17 14.52
N GLN A 76 2.60 0.82 13.77
CA GLN A 76 2.71 0.58 12.32
C GLN A 76 3.12 -0.87 12.02
N ARG A 77 4.05 -1.46 12.78
CA ARG A 77 4.45 -2.87 12.62
C ARG A 77 3.32 -3.84 12.91
N ILE A 78 2.56 -3.61 13.99
CA ILE A 78 1.40 -4.43 14.35
C ILE A 78 0.37 -4.47 13.21
N MET A 79 0.22 -3.40 12.45
CA MET A 79 -0.68 -3.34 11.31
C MET A 79 -0.05 -3.92 10.03
N MET A 80 1.25 -3.69 9.77
CA MET A 80 1.90 -4.10 8.51
C MET A 80 2.31 -5.58 8.51
N TYR A 81 2.85 -6.10 9.59
CA TYR A 81 3.41 -7.46 9.60
C TYR A 81 2.35 -8.54 9.36
N PRO A 82 1.15 -8.48 9.95
CA PRO A 82 0.08 -9.44 9.66
C PRO A 82 -0.40 -9.38 8.21
N LEU A 83 -0.28 -8.22 7.51
CA LEU A 83 -0.65 -8.12 6.11
C LEU A 83 0.16 -9.08 5.22
N VAL A 84 1.42 -9.38 5.58
CA VAL A 84 2.26 -10.28 4.79
C VAL A 84 1.66 -11.70 4.72
N PRO A 85 1.48 -12.45 5.83
CA PRO A 85 0.89 -13.78 5.74
C PRO A 85 -0.56 -13.76 5.26
N VAL A 86 -1.34 -12.76 5.65
CA VAL A 86 -2.76 -12.63 5.27
C VAL A 86 -2.90 -12.45 3.77
N LEU A 87 -2.20 -11.47 3.17
CA LEU A 87 -2.27 -11.22 1.73
C LEU A 87 -1.52 -12.28 0.92
N GLY A 88 -0.46 -12.88 1.48
CA GLY A 88 0.24 -13.99 0.85
C GLY A 88 -0.65 -15.23 0.67
N ILE A 89 -1.37 -15.63 1.72
CA ILE A 89 -2.34 -16.73 1.66
C ILE A 89 -3.48 -16.38 0.70
N ALA A 90 -4.00 -15.15 0.78
CA ALA A 90 -5.07 -14.68 -0.10
C ALA A 90 -4.66 -14.69 -1.58
N ALA A 91 -3.44 -14.27 -1.89
CA ALA A 91 -2.90 -14.27 -3.25
C ALA A 91 -2.81 -15.69 -3.83
N VAL A 92 -2.26 -16.65 -3.03
CA VAL A 92 -2.15 -18.06 -3.46
C VAL A 92 -3.53 -18.70 -3.64
N ARG A 93 -4.46 -18.41 -2.75
CA ARG A 93 -5.84 -18.97 -2.79
C ARG A 93 -6.76 -18.24 -3.76
N ARG A 94 -6.32 -17.13 -4.36
CA ARG A 94 -7.17 -16.23 -5.18
C ARG A 94 -8.42 -15.80 -4.42
N ASP A 95 -8.27 -15.48 -3.14
CA ASP A 95 -9.38 -15.20 -2.24
C ASP A 95 -10.01 -13.84 -2.57
N ARG A 96 -11.30 -13.88 -2.93
CA ARG A 96 -12.12 -12.69 -3.21
C ARG A 96 -12.38 -11.84 -1.97
N GLY A 97 -12.29 -12.44 -0.78
CA GLY A 97 -12.46 -11.80 0.52
C GLY A 97 -11.22 -11.07 1.04
N ALA A 98 -10.09 -11.09 0.32
CA ALA A 98 -8.82 -10.52 0.78
C ALA A 98 -8.92 -9.08 1.31
N ALA A 99 -9.77 -8.26 0.68
CA ALA A 99 -9.99 -6.87 1.09
C ALA A 99 -10.70 -6.76 2.46
N PHE A 100 -11.52 -7.73 2.82
CA PHE A 100 -12.34 -7.63 4.04
C PHE A 100 -11.50 -7.62 5.32
N TYR A 101 -10.42 -8.41 5.34
CA TYR A 101 -9.50 -8.47 6.49
C TYR A 101 -8.21 -7.67 6.29
N GLY A 102 -7.78 -7.46 5.06
CA GLY A 102 -6.58 -6.66 4.78
C GLY A 102 -6.80 -5.15 4.85
N LEU A 103 -7.98 -4.66 4.42
CA LEU A 103 -8.28 -3.24 4.37
C LEU A 103 -8.30 -2.55 5.74
N PRO A 104 -8.93 -3.12 6.80
CA PRO A 104 -8.88 -2.52 8.13
C PRO A 104 -7.46 -2.33 8.67
N LEU A 105 -6.58 -3.32 8.46
CA LEU A 105 -5.18 -3.23 8.85
C LEU A 105 -4.43 -2.14 8.06
N ALA A 106 -4.66 -2.09 6.74
CA ALA A 106 -4.00 -1.10 5.88
C ALA A 106 -4.46 0.34 6.21
N VAL A 107 -5.76 0.56 6.42
CA VAL A 107 -6.31 1.87 6.77
C VAL A 107 -5.89 2.30 8.18
N GLY A 108 -5.95 1.40 9.16
CA GLY A 108 -5.49 1.68 10.52
C GLY A 108 -3.99 2.02 10.56
N GLY A 109 -3.17 1.25 9.83
CA GLY A 109 -1.73 1.50 9.67
C GLY A 109 -1.44 2.83 8.97
N LEU A 110 -2.22 3.18 7.94
CA LEU A 110 -2.11 4.47 7.27
C LEU A 110 -2.38 5.64 8.22
N GLY A 111 -3.44 5.55 9.04
CA GLY A 111 -3.76 6.56 10.06
C GLY A 111 -2.59 6.78 11.03
N TRP A 112 -2.02 5.71 11.58
CA TRP A 112 -0.84 5.79 12.45
C TRP A 112 0.39 6.35 11.74
N ALA A 113 0.61 6.00 10.49
CA ALA A 113 1.76 6.48 9.71
C ALA A 113 1.63 7.96 9.36
N ILE A 114 0.44 8.46 9.02
CA ILE A 114 0.15 9.87 8.79
C ILE A 114 0.38 10.66 10.09
N TYR A 115 -0.19 10.23 11.20
CA TYR A 115 0.00 10.87 12.51
C TYR A 115 1.47 10.94 12.90
N HIS A 116 2.22 9.86 12.71
CA HIS A 116 3.65 9.82 13.00
C HIS A 116 4.45 10.76 12.08
N THR A 117 4.10 10.86 10.79
CA THR A 117 4.72 11.78 9.85
C THR A 117 4.42 13.23 10.23
N GLN A 118 3.19 13.52 10.67
CA GLN A 118 2.79 14.84 11.16
C GLN A 118 3.60 15.26 12.39
N LEU A 119 3.78 14.37 13.38
CA LEU A 119 4.60 14.64 14.56
C LEU A 119 6.06 14.94 14.23
N ARG A 120 6.58 14.37 13.15
CA ARG A 120 7.92 14.69 12.66
C ARG A 120 8.03 16.10 12.11
N TRP A 121 7.01 16.57 11.42
CA TRP A 121 7.00 17.93 10.87
C TRP A 121 6.64 18.99 11.90
N PHE A 122 5.84 18.61 12.90
CA PHE A 122 5.36 19.48 13.99
C PHE A 122 5.66 18.85 15.36
N PRO A 123 6.92 18.87 15.83
CA PRO A 123 7.34 18.18 17.06
C PRO A 123 6.62 18.63 18.32
N ASP A 124 6.18 19.89 18.37
CA ASP A 124 5.52 20.49 19.54
C ASP A 124 4.14 19.91 19.84
N GLN A 125 3.56 19.12 18.91
CA GLN A 125 2.25 18.49 19.09
C GLN A 125 2.31 17.15 19.84
N GLY A 126 3.51 16.63 20.10
CA GLY A 126 3.73 15.31 20.69
C GLY A 126 4.14 15.32 22.15
N SER A 127 3.18 15.25 23.08
CA SER A 127 3.46 15.19 24.53
C SER A 127 3.66 13.78 25.10
N SER A 128 3.54 12.71 24.32
CA SER A 128 3.39 11.33 24.81
C SER A 128 4.44 10.33 24.36
N CYS A 129 5.57 10.76 23.79
CA CYS A 129 6.66 9.87 23.43
C CYS A 129 7.74 9.85 24.51
N GLU A 130 8.10 8.64 24.95
CA GLU A 130 9.14 8.40 25.96
C GLU A 130 10.50 8.94 25.50
N ALA A 131 11.29 9.46 26.45
CA ALA A 131 12.56 10.12 26.20
C ALA A 131 13.63 9.23 25.54
N GLU A 132 13.57 7.90 25.70
CA GLU A 132 14.56 6.96 25.16
C GLU A 132 14.44 6.66 23.65
N ALA A 133 13.23 6.84 23.09
CA ALA A 133 12.98 6.65 21.66
C ALA A 133 11.92 7.65 21.17
N ALA A 134 12.31 8.93 21.13
CA ALA A 134 11.40 10.00 20.73
C ALA A 134 10.84 9.75 19.34
N CYS A 135 9.51 9.81 19.17
CA CYS A 135 8.84 9.64 17.89
C CYS A 135 9.22 10.73 16.87
N THR A 136 9.85 11.78 17.33
CA THR A 136 10.40 12.89 16.53
C THR A 136 11.83 12.64 16.03
N SER A 137 12.50 11.54 16.48
CA SER A 137 13.88 11.22 16.09
C SER A 137 14.05 11.06 14.60
N VAL A 138 15.07 11.71 14.05
CA VAL A 138 15.39 11.73 12.62
C VAL A 138 16.45 10.67 12.32
N TRP A 139 16.04 9.43 12.09
CA TRP A 139 16.96 8.34 11.72
C TRP A 139 17.30 8.36 10.22
N VAL A 140 16.31 8.68 9.38
CA VAL A 140 16.44 8.78 7.92
C VAL A 140 15.75 10.06 7.47
N ASN A 141 16.43 10.81 6.61
CA ASN A 141 15.91 12.05 6.02
C ASN A 141 16.36 12.17 4.57
N THR A 142 15.88 11.27 3.72
CA THR A 142 16.18 11.29 2.28
C THR A 142 15.41 12.43 1.62
N PHE A 143 16.07 13.17 0.74
CA PHE A 143 15.52 14.38 0.07
C PHE A 143 15.00 15.47 1.02
N GLY A 144 15.39 15.47 2.30
CA GLY A 144 15.00 16.47 3.29
C GLY A 144 13.62 16.28 3.92
N PHE A 145 12.75 15.42 3.37
CA PHE A 145 11.39 15.19 3.89
C PHE A 145 10.97 13.72 3.96
N VAL A 146 11.60 12.83 3.19
CA VAL A 146 11.26 11.40 3.19
C VAL A 146 11.86 10.73 4.43
N SER A 147 11.00 10.28 5.31
CA SER A 147 11.34 9.62 6.56
C SER A 147 10.78 8.19 6.61
N ILE A 148 11.21 7.38 7.58
CA ILE A 148 10.68 6.02 7.77
C ILE A 148 9.14 6.02 7.90
N PRO A 149 8.50 6.89 8.74
CA PRO A 149 7.04 6.98 8.79
C PRO A 149 6.38 7.37 7.47
N PHE A 150 7.01 8.26 6.69
CA PHE A 150 6.52 8.64 5.37
C PHE A 150 6.54 7.45 4.40
N MET A 151 7.63 6.68 4.37
CA MET A 151 7.72 5.46 3.55
C MET A 151 6.66 4.43 3.96
N ALA A 152 6.40 4.29 5.27
CA ALA A 152 5.34 3.42 5.79
C ALA A 152 3.94 3.90 5.35
N ALA A 153 3.68 5.22 5.42
CA ALA A 153 2.42 5.82 4.94
C ALA A 153 2.19 5.53 3.46
N ALA A 154 3.23 5.67 2.63
CA ALA A 154 3.18 5.36 1.20
C ALA A 154 2.84 3.88 0.94
N GLY A 155 3.46 2.96 1.69
CA GLY A 155 3.18 1.53 1.61
C GLY A 155 1.74 1.18 2.00
N PHE A 156 1.26 1.72 3.12
CA PHE A 156 -0.13 1.52 3.55
C PHE A 156 -1.14 2.10 2.56
N LEU A 157 -0.87 3.27 1.99
CA LEU A 157 -1.71 3.90 0.97
C LEU A 157 -1.84 3.01 -0.27
N ALA A 158 -0.73 2.44 -0.73
CA ALA A 158 -0.72 1.54 -1.87
C ALA A 158 -1.53 0.26 -1.58
N VAL A 159 -1.29 -0.38 -0.44
CA VAL A 159 -2.02 -1.60 -0.04
C VAL A 159 -3.52 -1.30 0.10
N ALA A 160 -3.90 -0.21 0.77
CA ALA A 160 -5.29 0.18 0.94
C ALA A 160 -5.97 0.47 -0.40
N GLY A 161 -5.31 1.22 -1.29
CA GLY A 161 -5.82 1.53 -2.63
C GLY A 161 -6.06 0.29 -3.48
N LEU A 162 -5.08 -0.63 -3.52
CA LEU A 162 -5.18 -1.89 -4.25
C LEU A 162 -6.32 -2.78 -3.72
N LEU A 163 -6.44 -2.91 -2.39
CA LEU A 163 -7.49 -3.70 -1.77
C LEU A 163 -8.87 -3.07 -1.96
N LEU A 164 -8.98 -1.73 -1.94
CA LEU A 164 -10.24 -1.05 -2.22
C LEU A 164 -10.66 -1.25 -3.68
N LEU A 165 -9.72 -1.15 -4.62
CA LEU A 165 -9.98 -1.43 -6.02
C LEU A 165 -10.41 -2.89 -6.22
N HIS A 166 -9.71 -3.84 -5.58
CA HIS A 166 -10.08 -5.26 -5.59
C HIS A 166 -11.51 -5.46 -5.09
N LEU A 167 -11.87 -4.87 -3.95
CA LEU A 167 -13.23 -4.95 -3.38
C LEU A 167 -14.29 -4.39 -4.32
N ARG A 168 -14.00 -3.30 -5.04
CA ARG A 168 -14.90 -2.71 -6.03
C ARG A 168 -15.12 -3.62 -7.23
N LEU A 169 -14.02 -4.22 -7.73
CA LEU A 169 -14.10 -5.17 -8.86
C LEU A 169 -14.88 -6.44 -8.50
N GLU A 170 -14.77 -6.92 -7.26
CA GLU A 170 -15.52 -8.09 -6.79
C GLU A 170 -17.04 -7.83 -6.69
N ARG A 171 -17.45 -6.59 -6.50
CA ARG A 171 -18.86 -6.18 -6.42
C ARG A 171 -19.50 -5.91 -7.78
N LEU A 172 -18.71 -5.86 -8.85
CA LEU A 172 -19.28 -5.72 -10.20
C LEU A 172 -19.92 -7.05 -10.63
N PRO A 173 -21.10 -7.02 -11.25
CA PRO A 173 -21.66 -8.20 -11.89
C PRO A 173 -20.67 -8.72 -12.94
N ALA A 174 -20.57 -10.04 -13.05
CA ALA A 174 -19.77 -10.66 -14.10
C ALA A 174 -20.24 -10.14 -15.47
N PRO A 175 -19.34 -9.87 -16.44
CA PRO A 175 -19.73 -9.50 -17.78
C PRO A 175 -20.68 -10.60 -18.32
N ASP A 176 -21.85 -10.20 -18.79
CA ASP A 176 -22.77 -11.12 -19.44
C ASP A 176 -22.11 -11.64 -20.73
N PRO A 177 -21.84 -12.95 -20.84
CA PRO A 177 -21.23 -13.51 -22.05
C PRO A 177 -22.10 -13.29 -23.29
N ASN A 178 -23.38 -12.90 -23.14
CA ASN A 178 -24.32 -12.60 -24.23
C ASN A 178 -24.48 -11.09 -24.51
N ASP A 179 -23.73 -10.20 -23.80
CA ASP A 179 -23.76 -8.76 -24.09
C ASP A 179 -22.92 -8.44 -25.34
N HIS A 180 -23.58 -8.52 -26.50
CA HIS A 180 -22.99 -8.21 -27.81
C HIS A 180 -22.57 -6.75 -27.99
N ARG A 181 -22.68 -5.87 -27.01
CA ARG A 181 -22.23 -4.47 -27.08
C ARG A 181 -20.70 -4.35 -27.13
N PHE A 182 -19.96 -5.39 -26.73
CA PHE A 182 -18.50 -5.43 -26.79
C PHE A 182 -17.94 -6.16 -28.03
N THR A 183 -18.75 -6.83 -28.80
CA THR A 183 -18.35 -7.34 -30.13
C THR A 183 -18.49 -6.19 -31.13
N GLY A 184 -17.58 -5.21 -31.04
CA GLY A 184 -17.50 -4.07 -31.93
C GLY A 184 -17.43 -4.55 -33.39
N ASN A 185 -18.50 -4.28 -34.11
CA ASN A 185 -18.57 -3.82 -35.48
C ASN A 185 -17.36 -4.16 -36.38
N ASN A 186 -17.16 -5.45 -36.69
CA ASN A 186 -16.32 -5.90 -37.77
C ASN A 186 -17.06 -6.94 -38.64
N ARG A 187 -18.34 -6.73 -38.90
CA ARG A 187 -18.99 -7.32 -40.07
C ARG A 187 -19.19 -6.18 -41.08
N ALA A 188 -18.15 -5.93 -41.86
CA ALA A 188 -18.37 -5.34 -43.19
C ALA A 188 -19.34 -6.28 -43.91
N GLU A 189 -20.58 -5.84 -44.12
CA GLU A 189 -21.47 -6.48 -45.06
C GLU A 189 -20.85 -6.42 -46.46
N PRO A 190 -20.69 -7.54 -47.17
CA PRO A 190 -20.34 -7.50 -48.57
C PRO A 190 -21.59 -7.02 -49.33
N HIS A 191 -21.53 -5.80 -49.81
CA HIS A 191 -22.50 -5.33 -50.82
C HIS A 191 -22.30 -6.15 -52.09
N LEU A 192 -23.29 -6.99 -52.42
CA LEU A 192 -23.53 -7.51 -53.78
C LEU A 192 -24.30 -6.45 -54.59
#